data_c7bcb3f34536a798f63a37e4372aecfc
#
_entry.id   c7bcb3f34536a798f63a37e4372aecfc
#
_cell.length_a   1.000
_cell.length_b   1.000
_cell.length_c   1.000
_cell.angle_alpha   90.00
_cell.angle_beta   90.00
_cell.angle_gamma   90.00
#
_symmetry.space_group_name_H-M   'P 1'
#
loop_
_entity.id
_entity.type
_entity.pdbx_description
1 polymer ?
#
loop_
_entity_poly.entity_id
_entity_poly.type
_entity_poly.pdbx_seq_one_letter_code
_entity_poly.pdbx_strand_id
1 'polypeptide(L)'
;MVAELNHISANAGERPSEFAERVGREYADVSKQNEKKHKGQFFTPYPIAAFMAGLANTAKHSDGISILDPGCGLAILSCALIEHIIENTKPCHICLQLYETDKNVIPLTKQVLSYLREWCKSRGANIEYQLNESDFILEQYGCLNDSDTLFGNASKYERFDLIISNPPYFKLAKDDIHTRVCSGIVDGQTNIYALFMALCAMLMKKNGQMIFITPRSFASGRYFKSFRDFLFKHVHISLIHLFNTRKDTFSKDEVLQELVIMSMYPKGGETDITVSFSQGIRDLSSPSVKTYPATEIVNLSSEEKVVYLPVNEHDEATLHLFRSWDGNMEKYGIQISTGPVVAFRASEYIVNEPEEDTVPLYWLHNVVKMLCDHPIRKKGKGQYIKMSQATKASLLPNSNYVLLRRFSSKDDGSRLVAAPYFGNMTQHESVGIENKLNYIYRPKGRLRRDEVMGLTALLNSEIFDTYFRTFNGNINVSATEMRMMPLPPLDDIKEIGRRIILRNNYSMDYINDLVLGYFKIQQ
;
A
#
# COMPACT_ATOMS: atom_id res chain seq x y z
N MET A 1 0.26 7.33 36.18
CA MET A 1 -0.28 6.42 35.14
C MET A 1 0.83 5.70 34.36
N VAL A 2 1.68 6.34 33.52
CA VAL A 2 2.83 5.64 32.90
C VAL A 2 3.88 5.21 33.93
N ALA A 3 4.04 5.93 35.02
CA ALA A 3 4.95 5.59 36.14
C ALA A 3 4.55 4.31 36.90
N GLU A 4 3.29 3.93 36.88
CA GLU A 4 2.79 2.70 37.53
C GLU A 4 3.14 1.45 36.69
N LEU A 5 3.34 1.59 35.40
CA LEU A 5 3.76 0.51 34.51
C LEU A 5 5.26 0.17 34.62
N ASN A 6 6.06 1.01 35.29
CA ASN A 6 7.50 0.79 35.48
C ASN A 6 7.83 -0.39 36.44
N HIS A 7 6.84 -1.10 36.95
CA HIS A 7 7.02 -2.23 37.89
C HIS A 7 6.39 -3.55 37.38
N ILE A 8 6.05 -3.63 36.08
CA ILE A 8 5.50 -4.86 35.55
C ILE A 8 6.62 -5.89 35.46
N SER A 9 6.47 -7.03 36.10
CA SER A 9 7.40 -8.16 35.99
C SER A 9 6.80 -9.29 35.16
N ALA A 10 7.67 -10.10 34.52
CA ALA A 10 7.22 -11.27 33.79
C ALA A 10 6.63 -12.32 34.78
N ASN A 11 5.61 -13.03 34.31
CA ASN A 11 5.03 -14.15 35.02
C ASN A 11 5.96 -15.36 34.96
N ALA A 12 5.81 -16.31 35.90
CA ALA A 12 6.59 -17.55 35.89
C ALA A 12 6.34 -18.33 34.59
N GLY A 13 7.41 -18.58 33.83
CA GLY A 13 7.34 -19.33 32.58
C GLY A 13 6.87 -18.53 31.36
N GLU A 14 6.52 -17.26 31.52
CA GLU A 14 6.13 -16.39 30.38
C GLU A 14 7.28 -16.22 29.38
N ARG A 15 6.99 -16.27 28.09
CA ARG A 15 8.02 -16.01 27.05
C ARG A 15 8.28 -14.51 26.95
N PRO A 16 9.48 -14.06 26.55
CA PRO A 16 9.77 -12.64 26.36
C PRO A 16 8.82 -11.91 25.39
N SER A 17 8.42 -12.58 24.30
CA SER A 17 7.45 -12.03 23.34
C SER A 17 6.04 -11.91 23.92
N GLU A 18 5.59 -12.87 24.74
CA GLU A 18 4.31 -12.80 25.47
C GLU A 18 4.33 -11.69 26.51
N PHE A 19 5.44 -11.55 27.24
CA PHE A 19 5.65 -10.45 28.18
C PHE A 19 5.59 -9.10 27.48
N ALA A 20 6.29 -8.93 26.35
CA ALA A 20 6.26 -7.71 25.56
C ALA A 20 4.84 -7.37 25.06
N GLU A 21 4.06 -8.38 24.59
CA GLU A 21 2.67 -8.18 24.18
C GLU A 21 1.77 -7.74 25.35
N ARG A 22 1.95 -8.35 26.53
CA ARG A 22 1.17 -8.00 27.72
C ARG A 22 1.47 -6.56 28.16
N VAL A 23 2.75 -6.18 28.25
CA VAL A 23 3.16 -4.80 28.53
C VAL A 23 2.55 -3.83 27.52
N GLY A 24 2.52 -4.21 26.24
CA GLY A 24 1.91 -3.42 25.16
C GLY A 24 0.41 -3.23 25.35
N ARG A 25 -0.31 -4.25 25.78
CA ARG A 25 -1.74 -4.16 26.08
C ARG A 25 -2.01 -3.23 27.25
N GLU A 26 -1.27 -3.40 28.35
CA GLU A 26 -1.42 -2.54 29.54
C GLU A 26 -1.07 -1.08 29.23
N TYR A 27 -0.02 -0.82 28.44
CA TYR A 27 0.31 0.52 27.96
C TYR A 27 -0.79 1.09 27.05
N ALA A 28 -1.38 0.24 26.19
CA ALA A 28 -2.46 0.63 25.31
C ALA A 28 -3.71 1.09 26.04
N ASP A 29 -4.04 0.44 27.13
CA ASP A 29 -5.23 0.76 27.95
C ASP A 29 -5.08 2.09 28.71
N VAL A 30 -3.84 2.50 29.01
CA VAL A 30 -3.52 3.72 29.78
C VAL A 30 -3.23 4.93 28.86
N SER A 31 -2.74 4.71 27.64
CA SER A 31 -2.38 5.77 26.72
C SER A 31 -3.59 6.31 25.94
N LYS A 32 -3.66 7.66 25.75
CA LYS A 32 -4.75 8.29 24.98
C LYS A 32 -4.69 7.90 23.51
N GLN A 33 -5.79 7.42 22.92
CA GLN A 33 -5.89 7.01 21.50
C GLN A 33 -5.41 8.07 20.48
N ASN A 34 -5.58 9.36 20.78
CA ASN A 34 -5.19 10.44 19.87
C ASN A 34 -3.67 10.59 19.72
N GLU A 35 -2.88 10.30 20.75
CA GLU A 35 -1.41 10.39 20.68
C GLU A 35 -0.81 9.27 19.83
N LYS A 36 -1.40 8.07 19.85
CA LYS A 36 -1.00 6.91 19.04
C LYS A 36 -1.20 7.14 17.54
N LYS A 37 -2.35 7.72 17.15
CA LYS A 37 -2.67 8.01 15.73
C LYS A 37 -1.68 9.01 15.12
N HIS A 38 -1.22 9.99 15.89
CA HIS A 38 -0.25 10.98 15.42
C HIS A 38 1.17 10.42 15.23
N LYS A 39 1.54 9.41 16.01
CA LYS A 39 2.87 8.79 15.94
C LYS A 39 2.94 7.57 15.02
N GLY A 40 1.80 7.09 14.50
CA GLY A 40 1.72 5.88 13.65
C GLY A 40 2.22 4.61 14.36
N GLN A 41 2.15 4.58 15.71
CA GLN A 41 2.63 3.47 16.54
C GLN A 41 1.54 2.39 16.66
N PHE A 42 1.85 1.20 16.15
CA PHE A 42 1.00 0.01 16.26
C PHE A 42 1.83 -1.14 16.81
N PHE A 43 1.49 -1.61 18.03
CA PHE A 43 2.18 -2.76 18.59
C PHE A 43 1.78 -4.04 17.85
N THR A 44 2.78 -4.81 17.45
CA THR A 44 2.58 -6.05 16.70
C THR A 44 1.95 -7.11 17.61
N PRO A 45 0.83 -7.75 17.25
CA PRO A 45 0.32 -8.90 17.98
C PRO A 45 1.30 -10.08 17.95
N TYR A 46 1.36 -10.86 19.04
CA TYR A 46 2.25 -12.02 19.13
C TYR A 46 2.16 -13.01 17.95
N PRO A 47 0.96 -13.39 17.46
CA PRO A 47 0.90 -14.32 16.33
C PRO A 47 1.57 -13.79 15.05
N ILE A 48 1.53 -12.47 14.82
CA ILE A 48 2.23 -11.84 13.70
C ILE A 48 3.73 -11.84 13.96
N ALA A 49 4.17 -11.50 15.17
CA ALA A 49 5.57 -11.51 15.54
C ALA A 49 6.18 -12.91 15.41
N ALA A 50 5.47 -13.95 15.86
CA ALA A 50 5.88 -15.35 15.73
C ALA A 50 5.95 -15.80 14.26
N PHE A 51 4.96 -15.41 13.45
CA PHE A 51 4.99 -15.71 12.00
C PHE A 51 6.19 -15.04 11.32
N MET A 52 6.43 -13.75 11.58
CA MET A 52 7.59 -13.03 11.04
C MET A 52 8.91 -13.66 11.47
N ALA A 53 9.03 -14.04 12.74
CA ALA A 53 10.20 -14.73 13.26
C ALA A 53 10.44 -16.08 12.56
N GLY A 54 9.36 -16.83 12.29
CA GLY A 54 9.42 -18.10 11.57
C GLY A 54 9.90 -18.00 10.11
N LEU A 55 9.89 -16.79 9.51
CA LEU A 55 10.43 -16.54 8.17
C LEU A 55 11.96 -16.35 8.18
N ALA A 56 12.59 -16.22 9.34
CA ALA A 56 14.02 -15.98 9.46
C ALA A 56 14.84 -17.23 9.08
N ASN A 57 15.80 -17.04 8.19
CA ASN A 57 16.75 -18.10 7.84
C ASN A 57 17.87 -18.16 8.88
N THR A 58 17.72 -19.03 9.85
CA THR A 58 18.64 -19.18 10.99
C THR A 58 19.78 -20.17 10.74
N ALA A 59 19.72 -20.97 9.67
CA ALA A 59 20.62 -22.12 9.43
C ALA A 59 22.08 -21.75 9.17
N LYS A 60 22.43 -20.48 8.92
CA LYS A 60 23.76 -20.04 8.46
C LYS A 60 24.63 -19.38 9.53
N HIS A 61 24.19 -19.35 10.80
CA HIS A 61 24.79 -18.50 11.83
C HIS A 61 25.34 -19.31 13.01
N SER A 62 26.40 -20.12 12.76
CA SER A 62 27.03 -20.96 13.81
C SER A 62 27.87 -20.17 14.83
N ASP A 63 28.47 -19.04 14.41
CA ASP A 63 29.49 -18.35 15.21
C ASP A 63 28.98 -17.06 15.88
N GLY A 64 27.79 -16.61 15.51
CA GLY A 64 27.17 -15.39 16.03
C GLY A 64 26.26 -14.75 15.01
N ILE A 65 25.29 -13.98 15.48
CA ILE A 65 24.31 -13.31 14.64
C ILE A 65 24.12 -11.86 15.07
N SER A 66 24.15 -10.94 14.12
CA SER A 66 23.83 -9.54 14.33
C SER A 66 22.42 -9.23 13.83
N ILE A 67 21.60 -8.61 14.69
CA ILE A 67 20.20 -8.33 14.46
C ILE A 67 19.93 -6.83 14.60
N LEU A 68 19.11 -6.27 13.71
CA LEU A 68 18.63 -4.90 13.78
C LEU A 68 17.10 -4.89 13.87
N ASP A 69 16.56 -4.12 14.81
CA ASP A 69 15.13 -3.77 14.93
C ASP A 69 14.99 -2.24 14.98
N PRO A 70 14.87 -1.58 13.82
CA PRO A 70 14.74 -0.13 13.74
C PRO A 70 13.29 0.30 14.03
N GLY A 71 13.06 1.00 15.13
CA GLY A 71 11.70 1.34 15.60
C GLY A 71 11.03 0.19 16.33
N CYS A 72 11.75 -0.36 17.32
CA CYS A 72 11.41 -1.62 17.97
C CYS A 72 10.15 -1.58 18.87
N GLY A 73 9.65 -0.38 19.22
CA GLY A 73 8.58 -0.27 20.19
C GLY A 73 8.92 -1.02 21.48
N LEU A 74 8.10 -1.99 21.86
CA LEU A 74 8.33 -2.86 23.03
C LEU A 74 9.20 -4.09 22.72
N ALA A 75 9.90 -4.10 21.59
CA ALA A 75 10.79 -5.17 21.16
C ALA A 75 10.13 -6.56 21.00
N ILE A 76 8.82 -6.63 20.73
CA ILE A 76 8.12 -7.91 20.56
C ILE A 76 8.67 -8.72 19.36
N LEU A 77 9.00 -8.05 18.25
CA LEU A 77 9.59 -8.70 17.07
C LEU A 77 10.98 -9.26 17.39
N SER A 78 11.80 -8.48 18.08
CA SER A 78 13.12 -8.92 18.54
C SER A 78 13.01 -10.11 19.49
N CYS A 79 12.08 -10.09 20.45
CA CYS A 79 11.83 -11.21 21.37
C CYS A 79 11.43 -12.48 20.62
N ALA A 80 10.41 -12.39 19.75
CA ALA A 80 9.95 -13.54 18.98
C ALA A 80 11.04 -14.11 18.06
N LEU A 81 11.84 -13.24 17.42
CA LEU A 81 12.94 -13.66 16.57
C LEU A 81 14.04 -14.40 17.36
N ILE A 82 14.44 -13.88 18.52
CA ILE A 82 15.46 -14.49 19.37
C ILE A 82 14.96 -15.80 19.96
N GLU A 83 13.69 -15.88 20.38
CA GLU A 83 13.06 -17.14 20.78
C GLU A 83 13.14 -18.19 19.66
N HIS A 84 12.77 -17.80 18.44
CA HIS A 84 12.85 -18.69 17.27
C HIS A 84 14.28 -19.15 16.98
N ILE A 85 15.27 -18.25 17.08
CA ILE A 85 16.68 -18.58 16.88
C ILE A 85 17.13 -19.63 17.92
N ILE A 86 16.87 -19.40 19.20
CA ILE A 86 17.30 -20.27 20.29
C ILE A 86 16.63 -21.66 20.22
N GLU A 87 15.38 -21.72 19.77
CA GLU A 87 14.64 -22.99 19.64
C GLU A 87 15.08 -23.82 18.43
N ASN A 88 15.58 -23.19 17.36
CA ASN A 88 15.91 -23.88 16.10
C ASN A 88 17.41 -23.99 15.83
N THR A 89 18.26 -23.33 16.62
CA THR A 89 19.72 -23.35 16.45
C THR A 89 20.41 -23.62 17.78
N LYS A 90 21.71 -23.99 17.72
CA LYS A 90 22.52 -24.02 18.93
C LYS A 90 22.71 -22.60 19.47
N PRO A 91 22.79 -22.44 20.79
CA PRO A 91 23.08 -21.14 21.38
C PRO A 91 24.35 -20.54 20.77
N CYS A 92 24.20 -19.35 20.20
CA CYS A 92 25.28 -18.56 19.62
C CYS A 92 25.37 -17.20 20.34
N HIS A 93 26.36 -16.44 20.03
CA HIS A 93 26.42 -15.05 20.45
C HIS A 93 25.46 -14.21 19.61
N ILE A 94 24.53 -13.49 20.25
CA ILE A 94 23.54 -12.65 19.60
C ILE A 94 23.86 -11.19 19.91
N CYS A 95 24.10 -10.39 18.88
CA CYS A 95 24.22 -8.93 18.97
C CYS A 95 22.93 -8.32 18.45
N LEU A 96 22.20 -7.59 19.29
CA LEU A 96 20.92 -6.96 18.98
C LEU A 96 21.03 -5.43 19.06
N GLN A 97 20.81 -4.74 17.95
CA GLN A 97 20.70 -3.29 17.91
C GLN A 97 19.26 -2.85 17.69
N LEU A 98 18.79 -1.92 18.53
CA LEU A 98 17.42 -1.44 18.50
C LEU A 98 17.40 0.09 18.49
N TYR A 99 16.31 0.65 17.92
CA TYR A 99 16.03 2.08 17.93
C TYR A 99 14.61 2.34 18.42
N GLU A 100 14.43 3.29 19.31
CA GLU A 100 13.13 3.79 19.76
C GLU A 100 13.27 5.25 20.20
N THR A 101 12.31 6.10 19.81
CA THR A 101 12.31 7.53 20.11
C THR A 101 11.29 7.94 21.17
N ASP A 102 10.28 7.09 21.43
CA ASP A 102 9.21 7.43 22.38
C ASP A 102 9.68 7.25 23.82
N LYS A 103 9.88 8.38 24.50
CA LYS A 103 10.32 8.45 25.91
C LYS A 103 9.37 7.72 26.87
N ASN A 104 8.11 7.50 26.50
CA ASN A 104 7.16 6.75 27.32
C ASN A 104 7.30 5.24 27.12
N VAL A 105 7.76 4.81 25.96
CA VAL A 105 7.93 3.40 25.59
C VAL A 105 9.30 2.87 26.01
N ILE A 106 10.36 3.66 25.87
CA ILE A 106 11.76 3.30 26.18
C ILE A 106 11.93 2.61 27.57
N PRO A 107 11.36 3.12 28.68
CA PRO A 107 11.51 2.47 29.98
C PRO A 107 10.92 1.06 30.01
N LEU A 108 9.79 0.84 29.34
CA LEU A 108 9.13 -0.45 29.24
C LEU A 108 9.93 -1.40 28.33
N THR A 109 10.49 -0.89 27.25
CA THR A 109 11.37 -1.65 26.35
C THR A 109 12.62 -2.14 27.11
N LYS A 110 13.22 -1.32 27.95
CA LYS A 110 14.35 -1.72 28.80
C LYS A 110 14.01 -2.88 29.74
N GLN A 111 12.79 -2.90 30.30
CA GLN A 111 12.32 -4.01 31.15
C GLN A 111 12.19 -5.30 30.33
N VAL A 112 11.57 -5.23 29.14
CA VAL A 112 11.41 -6.37 28.24
C VAL A 112 12.80 -6.92 27.84
N LEU A 113 13.73 -6.05 27.43
CA LEU A 113 15.08 -6.46 27.03
C LEU A 113 15.89 -7.05 28.20
N SER A 114 15.72 -6.54 29.41
CA SER A 114 16.35 -7.14 30.61
C SER A 114 15.83 -8.56 30.85
N TYR A 115 14.51 -8.74 30.76
CA TYR A 115 13.92 -10.08 30.87
C TYR A 115 14.36 -11.01 29.74
N LEU A 116 14.40 -10.54 28.50
CA LEU A 116 14.91 -11.30 27.34
C LEU A 116 16.33 -11.80 27.60
N ARG A 117 17.22 -10.97 28.11
CA ARG A 117 18.60 -11.35 28.41
C ARG A 117 18.68 -12.46 29.47
N GLU A 118 17.91 -12.37 30.54
CA GLU A 118 17.84 -13.40 31.59
C GLU A 118 17.27 -14.71 31.04
N TRP A 119 16.22 -14.61 30.21
CA TRP A 119 15.61 -15.75 29.55
C TRP A 119 16.59 -16.46 28.60
N CYS A 120 17.37 -15.73 27.79
CA CYS A 120 18.43 -16.28 26.95
C CYS A 120 19.50 -16.99 27.78
N LYS A 121 19.98 -16.34 28.83
CA LYS A 121 20.98 -16.92 29.75
C LYS A 121 20.51 -18.24 30.36
N SER A 122 19.24 -18.34 30.75
CA SER A 122 18.65 -19.57 31.29
C SER A 122 18.64 -20.74 30.30
N ARG A 123 18.79 -20.45 29.00
CA ARG A 123 18.87 -21.43 27.90
C ARG A 123 20.27 -21.60 27.32
N GLY A 124 21.27 -21.03 27.98
CA GLY A 124 22.67 -21.15 27.58
C GLY A 124 23.06 -20.25 26.39
N ALA A 125 22.22 -19.29 25.99
CA ALA A 125 22.52 -18.33 24.96
C ALA A 125 23.07 -17.02 25.54
N ASN A 126 24.03 -16.40 24.84
CA ASN A 126 24.55 -15.07 25.18
C ASN A 126 23.97 -14.02 24.26
N ILE A 127 23.35 -12.98 24.82
CA ILE A 127 22.85 -11.84 24.08
C ILE A 127 23.46 -10.53 24.62
N GLU A 128 23.99 -9.75 23.70
CA GLU A 128 24.34 -8.35 23.90
C GLU A 128 23.35 -7.49 23.15
N TYR A 129 22.80 -6.46 23.81
CA TYR A 129 21.89 -5.55 23.15
C TYR A 129 22.26 -4.09 23.37
N GLN A 130 21.99 -3.27 22.34
CA GLN A 130 22.12 -1.81 22.39
C GLN A 130 20.78 -1.19 21.98
N LEU A 131 20.14 -0.49 22.92
CA LEU A 131 18.95 0.31 22.64
C LEU A 131 19.37 1.78 22.42
N ASN A 132 19.24 2.25 21.18
CA ASN A 132 19.50 3.64 20.81
C ASN A 132 18.21 4.44 20.99
N GLU A 133 18.26 5.45 21.85
CA GLU A 133 17.14 6.37 22.13
C GLU A 133 17.14 7.54 21.14
N SER A 134 17.36 7.25 19.87
CA SER A 134 17.58 8.22 18.79
C SER A 134 16.79 7.86 17.53
N ASP A 135 16.69 8.82 16.61
CA ASP A 135 16.00 8.62 15.35
C ASP A 135 16.86 7.78 14.39
N PHE A 136 16.37 6.60 14.04
CA PHE A 136 17.05 5.66 13.15
C PHE A 136 17.40 6.27 11.78
N ILE A 137 16.47 7.01 11.19
CA ILE A 137 16.70 7.59 9.86
C ILE A 137 17.80 8.64 9.92
N LEU A 138 17.72 9.55 10.91
CA LEU A 138 18.69 10.64 11.06
C LEU A 138 20.08 10.14 11.46
N GLU A 139 20.19 8.99 12.09
CA GLU A 139 21.48 8.39 12.44
C GLU A 139 22.09 7.59 11.29
N GLN A 140 21.26 6.91 10.51
CA GLN A 140 21.70 5.93 9.51
C GLN A 140 21.65 6.42 8.05
N TYR A 141 21.06 7.59 7.74
CA TYR A 141 20.90 8.06 6.34
C TYR A 141 22.22 8.13 5.55
N GLY A 142 23.34 8.33 6.23
CA GLY A 142 24.65 8.36 5.59
C GLY A 142 25.07 7.05 4.92
N CYS A 143 24.47 5.90 5.31
CA CYS A 143 24.72 4.61 4.66
C CYS A 143 24.31 4.58 3.19
N LEU A 144 23.45 5.51 2.75
CA LEU A 144 23.02 5.63 1.36
C LEU A 144 24.16 6.05 0.42
N ASN A 145 25.15 6.76 0.97
CA ASN A 145 26.31 7.26 0.24
C ASN A 145 27.59 6.45 0.57
N ASP A 146 27.47 5.43 1.42
CA ASP A 146 28.56 4.53 1.80
C ASP A 146 28.76 3.51 0.67
N SER A 147 29.27 3.98 -0.47
CA SER A 147 29.76 3.06 -1.49
C SER A 147 30.96 2.32 -0.90
N ASP A 148 30.95 0.98 -0.97
CA ASP A 148 32.15 0.18 -0.77
C ASP A 148 33.25 0.81 -1.64
N THR A 149 34.11 1.62 -1.02
CA THR A 149 35.11 2.36 -1.76
C THR A 149 36.06 1.36 -2.41
N LEU A 150 36.35 1.55 -3.68
CA LEU A 150 37.38 0.84 -4.45
C LEU A 150 38.75 0.77 -3.74
N PHE A 151 38.90 1.44 -2.61
CA PHE A 151 40.12 1.59 -1.81
C PHE A 151 40.10 0.83 -0.46
N GLY A 152 39.10 -0.05 -0.21
CA GLY A 152 39.13 -0.98 0.93
C GLY A 152 38.99 -0.35 2.31
N ASN A 153 38.47 0.86 2.43
CA ASN A 153 38.11 1.43 3.74
C ASN A 153 36.86 0.70 4.27
N ALA A 154 36.95 0.20 5.51
CA ALA A 154 35.81 -0.43 6.19
C ALA A 154 34.62 0.54 6.22
N SER A 155 33.41 0.03 5.92
CA SER A 155 32.18 0.78 6.05
C SER A 155 32.09 1.41 7.44
N LYS A 156 31.69 2.68 7.52
CA LYS A 156 31.41 3.36 8.79
C LYS A 156 30.16 2.77 9.48
N TYR A 157 29.28 2.14 8.71
CA TYR A 157 27.98 1.65 9.17
C TYR A 157 28.04 0.15 9.41
N GLU A 158 27.52 -0.26 10.56
CA GLU A 158 27.37 -1.67 10.90
C GLU A 158 26.35 -2.34 9.97
N ARG A 159 26.62 -3.59 9.59
CA ARG A 159 25.73 -4.40 8.74
C ARG A 159 25.25 -5.62 9.49
N PHE A 160 24.00 -6.04 9.22
CA PHE A 160 23.29 -7.03 10.00
C PHE A 160 23.01 -8.31 9.21
N ASP A 161 23.00 -9.43 9.92
CA ASP A 161 22.61 -10.73 9.39
C ASP A 161 21.09 -10.81 9.23
N LEU A 162 20.34 -10.34 10.24
CA LEU A 162 18.88 -10.28 10.23
C LEU A 162 18.40 -8.87 10.60
N ILE A 163 17.39 -8.42 9.86
CA ILE A 163 16.67 -7.18 10.17
C ILE A 163 15.20 -7.53 10.25
N ILE A 164 14.53 -7.16 11.34
CA ILE A 164 13.11 -7.38 11.52
C ILE A 164 12.45 -6.06 11.94
N SER A 165 11.32 -5.68 11.31
CA SER A 165 10.71 -4.39 11.64
C SER A 165 9.22 -4.31 11.33
N ASN A 166 8.52 -3.60 12.21
CA ASN A 166 7.22 -2.99 11.98
C ASN A 166 7.41 -1.47 12.10
N PRO A 167 7.83 -0.77 11.04
CA PRO A 167 8.11 0.67 11.10
C PRO A 167 6.83 1.49 11.27
N PRO A 168 6.91 2.76 11.70
CA PRO A 168 5.75 3.63 11.79
C PRO A 168 5.12 3.92 10.41
N TYR A 169 3.76 4.15 10.37
CA TYR A 169 3.00 4.35 9.14
C TYR A 169 2.35 5.73 9.10
N PHE A 170 3.11 6.75 8.77
CA PHE A 170 2.57 8.10 8.52
C PHE A 170 3.25 8.78 7.34
N LYS A 171 2.54 9.74 6.75
CA LYS A 171 3.07 10.52 5.64
C LYS A 171 3.96 11.64 6.15
N LEU A 172 5.11 11.78 5.52
CA LEU A 172 6.03 12.89 5.75
C LEU A 172 5.63 14.10 4.90
N ALA A 173 5.82 15.29 5.45
CA ALA A 173 5.73 16.52 4.67
C ALA A 173 6.90 16.61 3.69
N LYS A 174 6.73 17.36 2.60
CA LYS A 174 7.76 17.49 1.56
C LYS A 174 9.03 18.16 2.10
N ASP A 175 8.88 19.05 3.08
CA ASP A 175 9.94 19.80 3.75
C ASP A 175 10.41 19.16 5.06
N ASP A 176 9.93 17.96 5.39
CA ASP A 176 10.37 17.20 6.54
C ASP A 176 11.86 16.82 6.43
N ILE A 177 12.58 16.84 7.55
CA ILE A 177 14.02 16.56 7.57
C ILE A 177 14.34 15.16 7.05
N HIS A 178 13.54 14.15 7.38
CA HIS A 178 13.72 12.77 6.90
C HIS A 178 13.58 12.68 5.37
N THR A 179 12.62 13.42 4.80
CA THR A 179 12.44 13.51 3.34
C THR A 179 13.66 14.17 2.69
N ARG A 180 14.22 15.20 3.32
CA ARG A 180 15.39 15.92 2.78
C ARG A 180 16.67 15.07 2.77
N VAL A 181 16.97 14.39 3.89
CA VAL A 181 18.19 13.57 3.99
C VAL A 181 18.14 12.31 3.12
N CYS A 182 16.94 11.85 2.78
CA CYS A 182 16.69 10.69 1.91
C CYS A 182 16.18 11.08 0.51
N SER A 183 16.45 12.29 0.04
CA SER A 183 15.89 12.84 -1.22
C SER A 183 16.22 12.03 -2.48
N GLY A 184 17.26 11.19 -2.47
CA GLY A 184 17.60 10.29 -3.59
C GLY A 184 16.72 9.03 -3.68
N ILE A 185 15.91 8.74 -2.65
CA ILE A 185 15.09 7.52 -2.56
C ILE A 185 13.62 7.81 -2.82
N VAL A 186 13.14 9.00 -2.45
CA VAL A 186 11.74 9.34 -2.43
C VAL A 186 11.47 10.68 -3.09
N ASP A 187 10.35 10.78 -3.80
CA ASP A 187 9.84 11.99 -4.41
C ASP A 187 8.55 12.46 -3.74
N GLY A 188 8.53 13.71 -3.30
CA GLY A 188 7.32 14.37 -2.78
C GLY A 188 6.92 13.90 -1.39
N GLN A 189 5.63 13.64 -1.17
CA GLN A 189 5.07 13.19 0.11
C GLN A 189 5.12 11.68 0.21
N THR A 190 6.16 11.15 0.83
CA THR A 190 6.30 9.70 1.06
C THR A 190 5.75 9.27 2.41
N ASN A 191 5.63 7.96 2.61
CA ASN A 191 5.38 7.37 3.92
C ASN A 191 6.72 6.99 4.55
N ILE A 192 6.87 7.24 5.86
CA ILE A 192 8.13 7.05 6.59
C ILE A 192 8.66 5.60 6.50
N TYR A 193 7.78 4.59 6.44
CA TYR A 193 8.21 3.19 6.34
C TYR A 193 9.08 2.90 5.12
N ALA A 194 8.90 3.66 4.02
CA ALA A 194 9.72 3.50 2.83
C ALA A 194 11.19 3.87 3.10
N LEU A 195 11.43 4.87 3.95
CA LEU A 195 12.78 5.26 4.35
C LEU A 195 13.43 4.20 5.24
N PHE A 196 12.67 3.65 6.21
CA PHE A 196 13.13 2.53 7.03
C PHE A 196 13.56 1.35 6.17
N MET A 197 12.73 0.92 5.22
CA MET A 197 13.04 -0.19 4.33
C MET A 197 14.27 0.08 3.46
N ALA A 198 14.41 1.29 2.93
CA ALA A 198 15.53 1.66 2.07
C ALA A 198 16.85 1.65 2.84
N LEU A 199 16.90 2.23 4.04
CA LEU A 199 18.10 2.22 4.88
C LEU A 199 18.46 0.79 5.31
N CYS A 200 17.47 -0.01 5.72
CA CYS A 200 17.69 -1.40 6.08
C CYS A 200 18.21 -2.24 4.90
N ALA A 201 17.79 -1.96 3.68
CA ALA A 201 18.35 -2.62 2.49
C ALA A 201 19.86 -2.35 2.34
N MET A 202 20.35 -1.17 2.72
CA MET A 202 21.77 -0.81 2.69
C MET A 202 22.57 -1.38 3.87
N LEU A 203 21.88 -1.63 5.00
CA LEU A 203 22.49 -2.14 6.23
C LEU A 203 22.49 -3.68 6.32
N MET A 204 21.99 -4.39 5.30
CA MET A 204 22.12 -5.87 5.25
C MET A 204 23.55 -6.28 4.90
N LYS A 205 24.02 -7.36 5.54
CA LYS A 205 25.20 -8.11 5.08
C LYS A 205 24.90 -8.78 3.73
N LYS A 206 25.94 -9.17 2.99
CA LYS A 206 25.82 -9.83 1.67
C LYS A 206 24.87 -11.05 1.65
N ASN A 207 24.81 -11.79 2.75
CA ASN A 207 23.93 -12.95 2.92
C ASN A 207 22.82 -12.68 3.95
N GLY A 208 22.59 -11.42 4.29
CA GLY A 208 21.60 -11.00 5.27
C GLY A 208 20.17 -11.14 4.75
N GLN A 209 19.21 -11.02 5.66
CA GLN A 209 17.79 -11.06 5.38
C GLN A 209 17.09 -9.93 6.11
N MET A 210 16.11 -9.29 5.46
CA MET A 210 15.22 -8.37 6.16
C MET A 210 13.76 -8.83 6.05
N ILE A 211 13.03 -8.72 7.16
CA ILE A 211 11.63 -9.13 7.30
C ILE A 211 10.84 -7.93 7.80
N PHE A 212 9.90 -7.48 6.98
CA PHE A 212 9.12 -6.28 7.24
C PHE A 212 7.64 -6.55 7.19
N ILE A 213 6.88 -5.91 8.09
CA ILE A 213 5.45 -5.73 7.93
C ILE A 213 5.19 -4.26 7.58
N THR A 214 4.48 -4.00 6.48
CA THR A 214 4.22 -2.64 5.98
C THR A 214 2.88 -2.56 5.26
N PRO A 215 2.32 -1.34 5.09
CA PRO A 215 1.19 -1.16 4.20
C PRO A 215 1.55 -1.55 2.76
N ARG A 216 0.60 -2.19 2.07
CA ARG A 216 0.69 -2.60 0.66
C ARG A 216 0.81 -1.41 -0.31
N SER A 217 0.61 -0.18 0.16
CA SER A 217 0.59 1.03 -0.68
C SER A 217 1.86 1.28 -1.50
N PHE A 218 3.00 0.68 -1.12
CA PHE A 218 4.24 0.75 -1.91
C PHE A 218 4.15 -0.01 -3.23
N ALA A 219 3.24 -0.99 -3.36
CA ALA A 219 3.12 -1.87 -4.53
C ALA A 219 2.77 -1.11 -5.82
N SER A 220 2.09 0.02 -5.69
CA SER A 220 1.70 0.88 -6.81
C SER A 220 1.80 2.36 -6.46
N GLY A 221 1.28 3.22 -7.30
CA GLY A 221 1.21 4.65 -7.06
C GLY A 221 2.52 5.40 -7.34
N ARG A 222 2.35 6.64 -7.82
CA ARG A 222 3.47 7.49 -8.28
C ARG A 222 4.42 7.87 -7.15
N TYR A 223 3.91 8.11 -5.94
CA TYR A 223 4.74 8.55 -4.81
C TYR A 223 5.74 7.49 -4.33
N PHE A 224 5.53 6.23 -4.70
CA PHE A 224 6.44 5.13 -4.36
C PHE A 224 7.31 4.68 -5.54
N LYS A 225 7.24 5.35 -6.70
CA LYS A 225 8.02 4.94 -7.88
C LYS A 225 9.53 4.97 -7.58
N SER A 226 10.06 6.10 -7.12
CA SER A 226 11.48 6.25 -6.79
C SER A 226 11.90 5.29 -5.68
N PHE A 227 11.03 5.05 -4.69
CA PHE A 227 11.28 4.05 -3.67
C PHE A 227 11.34 2.62 -4.25
N ARG A 228 10.41 2.22 -5.15
CA ARG A 228 10.47 0.91 -5.82
C ARG A 228 11.72 0.77 -6.69
N ASP A 229 12.11 1.82 -7.41
CA ASP A 229 13.34 1.86 -8.20
C ASP A 229 14.56 1.61 -7.32
N PHE A 230 14.62 2.26 -6.16
CA PHE A 230 15.68 2.06 -5.18
C PHE A 230 15.64 0.65 -4.59
N LEU A 231 14.50 0.23 -4.07
CA LEU A 231 14.34 -1.04 -3.37
C LEU A 231 14.76 -2.22 -4.28
N PHE A 232 14.20 -2.31 -5.48
CA PHE A 232 14.47 -3.42 -6.41
C PHE A 232 15.86 -3.37 -7.06
N LYS A 233 16.58 -2.27 -6.90
CA LYS A 233 18.00 -2.19 -7.26
C LYS A 233 18.88 -2.91 -6.22
N HIS A 234 18.49 -2.90 -4.95
CA HIS A 234 19.32 -3.37 -3.83
C HIS A 234 18.86 -4.71 -3.25
N VAL A 235 17.57 -5.06 -3.38
CA VAL A 235 17.02 -6.30 -2.83
C VAL A 235 16.19 -7.07 -3.85
N HIS A 236 16.00 -8.37 -3.58
CA HIS A 236 14.94 -9.17 -4.16
C HIS A 236 13.98 -9.64 -3.05
N ILE A 237 12.72 -9.77 -3.40
CA ILE A 237 11.69 -10.30 -2.50
C ILE A 237 11.66 -11.81 -2.68
N SER A 238 11.74 -12.57 -1.59
CA SER A 238 11.60 -14.03 -1.61
C SER A 238 10.21 -14.49 -1.22
N LEU A 239 9.55 -13.74 -0.32
CA LEU A 239 8.20 -14.06 0.14
C LEU A 239 7.39 -12.79 0.39
N ILE A 240 6.11 -12.84 0.02
CA ILE A 240 5.10 -11.83 0.37
C ILE A 240 3.92 -12.56 1.00
N HIS A 241 3.55 -12.20 2.24
CA HIS A 241 2.35 -12.68 2.90
C HIS A 241 1.26 -11.61 2.90
N LEU A 242 0.04 -12.01 2.57
CA LEU A 242 -1.15 -11.16 2.45
C LEU A 242 -2.21 -11.57 3.45
N PHE A 243 -2.94 -10.58 3.99
CA PHE A 243 -4.12 -10.80 4.83
C PHE A 243 -5.39 -10.42 4.08
N ASN A 244 -6.44 -11.25 4.16
CA ASN A 244 -7.72 -10.95 3.52
C ASN A 244 -8.51 -9.89 4.27
N THR A 245 -8.52 -9.96 5.60
CA THR A 245 -9.33 -9.07 6.42
C THR A 245 -8.48 -8.03 7.14
N ARG A 246 -8.89 -6.75 7.04
CA ARG A 246 -8.25 -5.62 7.76
C ARG A 246 -8.58 -5.64 9.26
N LYS A 247 -9.80 -6.09 9.60
CA LYS A 247 -10.35 -6.00 10.96
C LYS A 247 -9.67 -6.92 11.96
N ASP A 248 -9.14 -8.05 11.49
CA ASP A 248 -8.57 -9.07 12.38
C ASP A 248 -7.07 -8.88 12.64
N THR A 249 -6.37 -8.09 11.81
CA THR A 249 -4.91 -7.96 11.89
C THR A 249 -4.48 -6.98 13.00
N PHE A 250 -5.22 -5.87 13.19
CA PHE A 250 -5.02 -4.89 14.25
C PHE A 250 -6.38 -4.37 14.75
N SER A 251 -7.22 -5.26 15.26
CA SER A 251 -8.63 -5.01 15.58
C SER A 251 -8.87 -3.89 16.60
N LYS A 252 -7.89 -3.54 17.42
CA LYS A 252 -7.99 -2.47 18.42
C LYS A 252 -7.57 -1.08 17.91
N ASP A 253 -6.84 -1.00 16.78
CA ASP A 253 -6.16 0.24 16.36
C ASP A 253 -6.73 0.90 15.10
N GLU A 254 -7.87 0.42 14.55
CA GLU A 254 -8.53 0.98 13.34
C GLU A 254 -7.56 1.22 12.16
N VAL A 255 -6.61 0.29 11.90
CA VAL A 255 -5.70 0.41 10.76
C VAL A 255 -6.46 0.20 9.46
N LEU A 256 -6.69 1.29 8.73
CA LEU A 256 -7.43 1.30 7.46
C LEU A 256 -6.58 0.81 6.26
N GLN A 257 -5.32 0.42 6.48
CA GLN A 257 -4.40 0.04 5.42
C GLN A 257 -4.24 -1.47 5.33
N GLU A 258 -4.13 -1.98 4.11
CA GLU A 258 -3.77 -3.37 3.88
C GLU A 258 -2.30 -3.57 4.24
N LEU A 259 -2.02 -4.49 5.15
CA LEU A 259 -0.66 -4.84 5.53
C LEU A 259 -0.18 -6.05 4.74
N VAL A 260 1.12 -6.08 4.49
CA VAL A 260 1.84 -7.22 3.91
C VAL A 260 3.08 -7.50 4.74
N ILE A 261 3.43 -8.77 4.88
CA ILE A 261 4.72 -9.18 5.45
C ILE A 261 5.61 -9.60 4.29
N MET A 262 6.86 -9.13 4.28
CA MET A 262 7.81 -9.43 3.23
C MET A 262 9.11 -9.96 3.82
N SER A 263 9.63 -11.02 3.21
CA SER A 263 11.00 -11.48 3.40
C SER A 263 11.83 -11.11 2.17
N MET A 264 12.95 -10.44 2.38
CA MET A 264 13.79 -9.89 1.34
C MET A 264 15.26 -10.17 1.61
N TYR A 265 16.03 -10.33 0.53
CA TYR A 265 17.47 -10.57 0.57
C TYR A 265 18.20 -9.55 -0.30
N PRO A 266 19.51 -9.34 -0.12
CA PRO A 266 20.30 -8.51 -1.04
C PRO A 266 20.13 -8.98 -2.49
N LYS A 267 20.18 -8.03 -3.42
CA LYS A 267 19.99 -8.32 -4.84
C LYS A 267 20.95 -9.43 -5.31
N GLY A 268 20.37 -10.49 -5.84
CA GLY A 268 21.06 -11.65 -6.42
C GLY A 268 20.52 -11.97 -7.80
N GLY A 269 20.68 -13.21 -8.26
CA GLY A 269 20.05 -13.72 -9.48
C GLY A 269 18.52 -13.64 -9.43
N GLU A 270 17.85 -13.85 -10.56
CA GLU A 270 16.40 -14.01 -10.61
C GLU A 270 15.99 -15.20 -9.76
N THR A 271 15.09 -14.97 -8.83
CA THR A 271 14.54 -15.99 -7.94
C THR A 271 13.03 -15.91 -7.98
N ASP A 272 12.39 -17.06 -7.79
CA ASP A 272 10.94 -17.10 -7.63
C ASP A 272 10.49 -16.37 -6.36
N ILE A 273 9.28 -15.85 -6.38
CA ILE A 273 8.65 -15.18 -5.23
C ILE A 273 7.53 -16.07 -4.71
N THR A 274 7.59 -16.40 -3.44
CA THR A 274 6.50 -17.09 -2.74
C THR A 274 5.47 -16.07 -2.30
N VAL A 275 4.23 -16.22 -2.74
CA VAL A 275 3.08 -15.49 -2.23
C VAL A 275 2.33 -16.40 -1.28
N SER A 276 2.19 -15.97 -0.03
CA SER A 276 1.40 -16.68 0.97
C SER A 276 0.22 -15.82 1.40
N PHE A 277 -0.86 -16.47 1.82
CA PHE A 277 -2.12 -15.82 2.09
C PHE A 277 -2.86 -16.45 3.27
N SER A 278 -3.39 -15.60 4.16
CA SER A 278 -4.28 -16.00 5.26
C SER A 278 -5.54 -15.13 5.31
N GLN A 279 -6.62 -15.68 5.88
CA GLN A 279 -7.85 -14.89 6.12
C GLN A 279 -7.62 -13.84 7.19
N GLY A 280 -6.79 -14.14 8.19
CA GLY A 280 -6.48 -13.24 9.30
C GLY A 280 -5.35 -13.79 10.17
N ILE A 281 -5.33 -13.40 11.43
CA ILE A 281 -4.31 -13.86 12.40
C ILE A 281 -4.51 -15.34 12.76
N ARG A 282 -5.74 -15.84 12.75
CA ARG A 282 -6.09 -17.17 13.28
C ARG A 282 -5.55 -18.33 12.44
N ASP A 283 -5.36 -18.12 11.15
CA ASP A 283 -4.90 -19.12 10.19
C ASP A 283 -3.46 -18.87 9.68
N LEU A 284 -2.72 -17.97 10.36
CA LEU A 284 -1.31 -17.71 10.06
C LEU A 284 -0.42 -18.94 10.18
N SER A 285 -0.80 -19.93 11.00
CA SER A 285 -0.04 -21.18 11.16
C SER A 285 -0.12 -22.12 9.94
N SER A 286 -1.11 -21.93 9.06
CA SER A 286 -1.33 -22.75 7.87
C SER A 286 -1.83 -21.91 6.69
N PRO A 287 -1.03 -20.93 6.24
CA PRO A 287 -1.42 -20.08 5.12
C PRO A 287 -1.45 -20.89 3.82
N SER A 288 -2.27 -20.47 2.86
CA SER A 288 -2.11 -20.95 1.49
C SER A 288 -0.82 -20.36 0.90
N VAL A 289 -0.10 -21.16 0.12
CA VAL A 289 1.22 -20.78 -0.40
C VAL A 289 1.31 -21.14 -1.87
N LYS A 290 1.77 -20.21 -2.71
CA LYS A 290 2.05 -20.43 -4.12
C LYS A 290 3.32 -19.68 -4.53
N THR A 291 4.12 -20.31 -5.39
CA THR A 291 5.38 -19.73 -5.88
C THR A 291 5.21 -19.30 -7.33
N TYR A 292 5.71 -18.12 -7.65
CA TYR A 292 5.63 -17.49 -8.97
C TYR A 292 7.02 -17.08 -9.46
N PRO A 293 7.29 -17.15 -10.77
CA PRO A 293 8.43 -16.44 -11.35
C PRO A 293 8.40 -14.96 -10.93
N ALA A 294 9.57 -14.41 -10.56
CA ALA A 294 9.63 -13.01 -10.10
C ALA A 294 9.03 -12.02 -11.09
N THR A 295 9.13 -12.29 -12.38
CA THR A 295 8.57 -11.47 -13.47
C THR A 295 7.04 -11.41 -13.48
N GLU A 296 6.39 -12.39 -12.87
CA GLU A 296 4.93 -12.39 -12.73
C GLU A 296 4.45 -11.51 -11.58
N ILE A 297 5.28 -11.32 -10.57
CA ILE A 297 4.98 -10.47 -9.42
C ILE A 297 5.46 -9.04 -9.66
N VAL A 298 6.66 -8.86 -10.20
CA VAL A 298 7.23 -7.52 -10.47
C VAL A 298 7.85 -7.49 -11.86
N ASN A 299 7.32 -6.66 -12.74
CA ASN A 299 7.99 -6.40 -14.01
C ASN A 299 9.11 -5.36 -13.81
N LEU A 300 10.33 -5.84 -13.56
CA LEU A 300 11.49 -4.99 -13.31
C LEU A 300 11.93 -4.17 -14.52
N SER A 301 11.56 -4.57 -15.74
CA SER A 301 11.83 -3.80 -16.97
C SER A 301 10.83 -2.66 -17.20
N SER A 302 9.69 -2.68 -16.52
CA SER A 302 8.72 -1.58 -16.61
C SER A 302 9.21 -0.35 -15.85
N GLU A 303 8.86 0.83 -16.34
CA GLU A 303 9.20 2.09 -15.67
C GLU A 303 8.61 2.19 -14.25
N GLU A 304 7.42 1.66 -14.04
CA GLU A 304 6.69 1.80 -12.77
C GLU A 304 6.99 0.69 -11.76
N LYS A 305 7.49 -0.47 -12.18
CA LYS A 305 7.80 -1.64 -11.33
C LYS A 305 6.69 -1.95 -10.32
N VAL A 306 5.45 -1.99 -10.83
CA VAL A 306 4.27 -2.33 -10.00
C VAL A 306 4.40 -3.76 -9.50
N VAL A 307 3.99 -3.97 -8.23
CA VAL A 307 3.96 -5.30 -7.61
C VAL A 307 2.54 -5.85 -7.70
N TYR A 308 2.36 -6.94 -8.42
CA TYR A 308 1.10 -7.65 -8.57
C TYR A 308 1.02 -8.79 -7.56
N LEU A 309 -0.12 -8.91 -6.89
CA LEU A 309 -0.30 -9.84 -5.77
C LEU A 309 -1.57 -10.67 -6.00
N PRO A 310 -1.54 -11.69 -6.87
CA PRO A 310 -2.65 -12.61 -7.04
C PRO A 310 -2.82 -13.47 -5.78
N VAL A 311 -4.05 -13.74 -5.38
CA VAL A 311 -4.37 -14.56 -4.20
C VAL A 311 -5.13 -15.85 -4.55
N ASN A 312 -5.58 -16.00 -5.80
CA ASN A 312 -6.32 -17.14 -6.29
C ASN A 312 -6.16 -17.31 -7.81
N GLU A 313 -6.68 -18.41 -8.36
CA GLU A 313 -6.60 -18.74 -9.78
C GLU A 313 -7.32 -17.72 -10.68
N HIS A 314 -8.42 -17.12 -10.20
CA HIS A 314 -9.13 -16.09 -10.93
C HIS A 314 -8.29 -14.82 -11.12
N ASP A 315 -7.56 -14.39 -10.07
CA ASP A 315 -6.61 -13.27 -10.15
C ASP A 315 -5.50 -13.56 -11.17
N GLU A 316 -4.99 -14.79 -11.17
CA GLU A 316 -3.94 -15.23 -12.11
C GLU A 316 -4.43 -15.20 -13.55
N ALA A 317 -5.58 -15.80 -13.81
CA ALA A 317 -6.20 -15.80 -15.15
C ALA A 317 -6.44 -14.36 -15.64
N THR A 318 -6.88 -13.49 -14.73
CA THR A 318 -7.07 -12.06 -15.01
C THR A 318 -5.74 -11.38 -15.34
N LEU A 319 -4.68 -11.61 -14.56
CA LEU A 319 -3.36 -11.05 -14.84
C LEU A 319 -2.81 -11.53 -16.19
N HIS A 320 -2.96 -12.82 -16.52
CA HIS A 320 -2.54 -13.36 -17.82
C HIS A 320 -3.30 -12.71 -18.98
N LEU A 321 -4.62 -12.52 -18.85
CA LEU A 321 -5.41 -11.81 -19.86
C LEU A 321 -4.89 -10.38 -20.09
N PHE A 322 -4.73 -9.61 -19.01
CA PHE A 322 -4.28 -8.21 -19.13
C PHE A 322 -2.87 -8.09 -19.72
N ARG A 323 -1.98 -9.04 -19.45
CA ARG A 323 -0.64 -9.10 -20.05
C ARG A 323 -0.67 -9.42 -21.54
N SER A 324 -1.73 -10.05 -22.03
CA SER A 324 -1.92 -10.31 -23.47
C SER A 324 -2.30 -9.06 -24.26
N TRP A 325 -2.74 -7.99 -23.56
CA TRP A 325 -3.14 -6.74 -24.19
C TRP A 325 -1.96 -5.76 -24.29
N ASP A 326 -1.69 -5.29 -25.49
CA ASP A 326 -0.67 -4.28 -25.78
C ASP A 326 -1.24 -2.87 -25.87
N GLY A 327 -2.56 -2.71 -25.74
CA GLY A 327 -3.28 -1.45 -25.76
C GLY A 327 -3.24 -0.73 -24.41
N ASN A 328 -3.34 0.59 -24.47
CA ASN A 328 -3.53 1.46 -23.31
C ASN A 328 -4.21 2.77 -23.72
N MET A 329 -4.52 3.62 -22.76
CA MET A 329 -5.18 4.90 -23.03
C MET A 329 -4.36 5.78 -23.99
N GLU A 330 -3.04 5.86 -23.79
CA GLU A 330 -2.14 6.69 -24.61
C GLU A 330 -2.13 6.22 -26.06
N LYS A 331 -1.95 4.91 -26.29
CA LYS A 331 -1.95 4.30 -27.63
C LYS A 331 -3.25 4.59 -28.40
N TYR A 332 -4.37 4.73 -27.69
CA TYR A 332 -5.69 5.02 -28.29
C TYR A 332 -6.02 6.51 -28.33
N GLY A 333 -5.09 7.39 -27.99
CA GLY A 333 -5.30 8.83 -27.95
C GLY A 333 -6.37 9.25 -26.92
N ILE A 334 -6.48 8.50 -25.83
CA ILE A 334 -7.40 8.72 -24.72
C ILE A 334 -6.60 9.18 -23.51
N GLN A 335 -7.14 10.09 -22.74
CA GLN A 335 -6.53 10.56 -21.49
C GLN A 335 -7.49 10.47 -20.33
N ILE A 336 -6.93 10.42 -19.12
CA ILE A 336 -7.66 10.52 -17.87
C ILE A 336 -7.07 11.64 -17.02
N SER A 337 -7.95 12.46 -16.45
CA SER A 337 -7.56 13.53 -15.54
C SER A 337 -8.51 13.60 -14.34
N THR A 338 -8.07 14.25 -13.27
CA THR A 338 -8.93 14.50 -12.10
C THR A 338 -9.80 15.71 -12.37
N GLY A 339 -11.06 15.67 -11.91
CA GLY A 339 -12.00 16.78 -11.99
C GLY A 339 -11.39 18.08 -11.46
N PRO A 340 -11.46 19.17 -12.21
CA PRO A 340 -10.74 20.40 -11.86
C PRO A 340 -11.42 21.24 -10.79
N VAL A 341 -12.71 20.98 -10.47
CA VAL A 341 -13.42 21.74 -9.44
C VAL A 341 -13.03 21.26 -8.05
N VAL A 342 -12.34 22.10 -7.30
CA VAL A 342 -11.98 21.85 -5.90
C VAL A 342 -13.03 22.54 -5.02
N ALA A 343 -13.99 21.78 -4.52
CA ALA A 343 -15.22 22.29 -3.92
C ALA A 343 -15.00 23.29 -2.77
N PHE A 344 -14.03 23.08 -1.89
CA PHE A 344 -13.76 23.99 -0.77
C PHE A 344 -13.16 25.33 -1.24
N ARG A 345 -12.49 25.38 -2.41
CA ARG A 345 -11.95 26.61 -3.01
C ARG A 345 -13.01 27.36 -3.82
N ALA A 346 -14.00 26.64 -4.32
CA ALA A 346 -15.06 27.17 -5.17
C ALA A 346 -16.40 27.30 -4.40
N SER A 347 -16.38 27.24 -3.07
CA SER A 347 -17.59 27.13 -2.24
C SER A 347 -18.57 28.31 -2.44
N GLU A 348 -18.08 29.52 -2.71
CA GLU A 348 -18.90 30.72 -2.96
C GLU A 348 -19.64 30.69 -4.32
N TYR A 349 -19.15 29.89 -5.26
CA TYR A 349 -19.73 29.74 -6.60
C TYR A 349 -20.65 28.51 -6.72
N ILE A 350 -20.71 27.67 -5.69
CA ILE A 350 -21.50 26.44 -5.73
C ILE A 350 -22.87 26.68 -5.14
N VAL A 351 -23.92 26.43 -5.94
CA VAL A 351 -25.33 26.67 -5.59
C VAL A 351 -26.14 25.38 -5.70
N ASN A 352 -27.26 25.32 -4.98
CA ASN A 352 -28.14 24.15 -4.93
C ASN A 352 -29.11 24.07 -6.12
N GLU A 353 -29.61 25.22 -6.57
CA GLU A 353 -30.59 25.33 -7.64
C GLU A 353 -29.97 26.03 -8.85
N PRO A 354 -30.47 25.76 -10.07
CA PRO A 354 -29.97 26.41 -11.28
C PRO A 354 -30.32 27.89 -11.30
N GLU A 355 -29.35 28.72 -11.70
CA GLU A 355 -29.48 30.15 -11.98
C GLU A 355 -29.04 30.40 -13.42
N GLU A 356 -29.29 31.62 -13.98
CA GLU A 356 -29.03 31.93 -15.39
C GLU A 356 -27.56 31.73 -15.80
N ASP A 357 -26.62 32.01 -14.87
CA ASP A 357 -25.19 31.94 -15.08
C ASP A 357 -24.54 30.65 -14.51
N THR A 358 -25.31 29.59 -14.27
CA THR A 358 -24.82 28.35 -13.69
C THR A 358 -24.73 27.22 -14.71
N VAL A 359 -23.83 26.28 -14.43
CA VAL A 359 -23.69 25.00 -15.16
C VAL A 359 -23.74 23.81 -14.19
N PRO A 360 -24.14 22.62 -14.64
CA PRO A 360 -24.16 21.41 -13.81
C PRO A 360 -22.81 21.11 -13.21
N LEU A 361 -22.78 20.73 -11.92
CA LEU A 361 -21.60 20.27 -11.18
C LEU A 361 -21.79 18.83 -10.76
N TYR A 362 -20.97 17.94 -11.32
CA TYR A 362 -21.00 16.52 -11.04
C TYR A 362 -20.09 16.16 -9.87
N TRP A 363 -20.65 15.48 -8.87
CA TRP A 363 -19.96 14.99 -7.69
C TRP A 363 -19.81 13.48 -7.73
N LEU A 364 -18.99 12.92 -6.85
CA LEU A 364 -18.82 11.47 -6.69
C LEU A 364 -20.18 10.74 -6.56
N HIS A 365 -21.16 11.29 -5.85
CA HIS A 365 -22.47 10.65 -5.66
C HIS A 365 -23.39 10.69 -6.88
N ASN A 366 -23.09 11.52 -7.88
CA ASN A 366 -23.80 11.51 -9.16
C ASN A 366 -23.40 10.32 -10.06
N VAL A 367 -22.32 9.60 -9.70
CA VAL A 367 -21.76 8.49 -10.48
C VAL A 367 -22.00 7.19 -9.75
N VAL A 368 -22.79 6.31 -10.33
CA VAL A 368 -22.93 4.89 -9.95
C VAL A 368 -22.58 4.02 -11.13
N LYS A 369 -22.44 2.71 -10.95
CA LYS A 369 -22.09 1.81 -12.07
C LYS A 369 -23.08 1.99 -13.22
N MET A 370 -22.56 2.30 -14.40
CA MET A 370 -23.30 2.49 -15.66
C MET A 370 -24.28 3.65 -15.69
N LEU A 371 -24.45 4.44 -14.63
CA LEU A 371 -25.41 5.55 -14.57
C LEU A 371 -24.77 6.80 -13.99
N CYS A 372 -24.87 7.90 -14.76
CA CYS A 372 -24.64 9.27 -14.27
C CYS A 372 -25.99 9.97 -14.12
N ASP A 373 -26.34 10.34 -12.89
CA ASP A 373 -27.61 11.00 -12.56
C ASP A 373 -27.36 12.40 -11.98
N HIS A 374 -28.14 13.37 -12.45
CA HIS A 374 -28.03 14.76 -12.05
C HIS A 374 -29.37 15.51 -12.32
N PRO A 375 -29.84 16.34 -11.38
CA PRO A 375 -29.25 16.61 -10.06
C PRO A 375 -29.61 15.57 -9.00
N ILE A 376 -28.69 15.32 -8.06
CA ILE A 376 -28.97 14.54 -6.86
C ILE A 376 -28.80 15.42 -5.63
N ARG A 377 -29.90 15.78 -4.98
CA ARG A 377 -29.88 16.63 -3.80
C ARG A 377 -29.24 15.97 -2.60
N LYS A 378 -28.13 16.54 -2.12
CA LYS A 378 -27.40 16.07 -0.94
C LYS A 378 -26.95 17.27 -0.11
N LYS A 379 -27.19 17.23 1.23
CA LYS A 379 -26.84 18.31 2.15
C LYS A 379 -25.38 18.74 1.98
N GLY A 380 -25.16 20.04 1.79
CA GLY A 380 -23.82 20.62 1.61
C GLY A 380 -23.14 20.29 0.28
N LYS A 381 -23.90 19.84 -0.74
CA LYS A 381 -23.41 19.50 -2.08
C LYS A 381 -24.27 20.15 -3.15
N GLY A 382 -24.04 21.46 -3.39
CA GLY A 382 -24.73 22.17 -4.46
C GLY A 382 -24.46 21.52 -5.81
N GLN A 383 -25.50 21.44 -6.63
CA GLN A 383 -25.48 20.67 -7.89
C GLN A 383 -25.11 21.54 -9.10
N TYR A 384 -24.90 22.82 -8.88
CA TYR A 384 -24.58 23.79 -9.94
C TYR A 384 -23.40 24.66 -9.50
N ILE A 385 -22.64 25.17 -10.48
CA ILE A 385 -21.54 26.10 -10.25
C ILE A 385 -21.69 27.32 -11.16
N LYS A 386 -21.51 28.52 -10.60
CA LYS A 386 -21.58 29.77 -11.34
C LYS A 386 -20.45 29.92 -12.31
N MET A 387 -20.75 30.30 -13.55
CA MET A 387 -19.75 30.67 -14.54
C MET A 387 -19.25 32.08 -14.25
N SER A 388 -17.98 32.21 -13.95
CA SER A 388 -17.30 33.48 -13.70
C SER A 388 -15.86 33.41 -14.22
N GLN A 389 -15.17 34.53 -14.24
CA GLN A 389 -13.76 34.52 -14.60
C GLN A 389 -12.92 33.67 -13.65
N ALA A 390 -13.30 33.58 -12.38
CA ALA A 390 -12.63 32.78 -11.37
C ALA A 390 -12.85 31.27 -11.55
N THR A 391 -14.02 30.86 -12.05
CA THR A 391 -14.38 29.43 -12.21
C THR A 391 -14.14 28.89 -13.62
N LYS A 392 -14.03 29.76 -14.63
CA LYS A 392 -13.91 29.39 -16.05
C LYS A 392 -12.79 28.36 -16.31
N ALA A 393 -11.63 28.51 -15.67
CA ALA A 393 -10.51 27.60 -15.82
C ALA A 393 -10.75 26.20 -15.23
N SER A 394 -11.72 26.05 -14.34
CA SER A 394 -12.12 24.80 -13.70
C SER A 394 -13.34 24.14 -14.33
N LEU A 395 -13.93 24.73 -15.37
CA LEU A 395 -15.03 24.15 -16.12
C LEU A 395 -14.52 23.41 -17.36
N LEU A 396 -15.13 22.30 -17.66
CA LEU A 396 -14.80 21.48 -18.83
C LEU A 396 -15.82 21.73 -19.94
N PRO A 397 -15.41 21.68 -21.23
CA PRO A 397 -16.34 21.68 -22.35
C PRO A 397 -17.37 20.56 -22.19
N ASN A 398 -18.62 20.82 -22.55
CA ASN A 398 -19.64 19.78 -22.57
C ASN A 398 -19.36 18.81 -23.73
N SER A 399 -18.86 17.64 -23.42
CA SER A 399 -18.46 16.61 -24.39
C SER A 399 -18.81 15.21 -23.85
N ASN A 400 -18.38 14.16 -24.55
CA ASN A 400 -18.53 12.80 -24.08
C ASN A 400 -17.37 12.43 -23.15
N TYR A 401 -17.69 11.89 -21.98
CA TYR A 401 -16.73 11.46 -20.95
C TYR A 401 -17.09 10.10 -20.39
N VAL A 402 -16.11 9.41 -19.81
CA VAL A 402 -16.36 8.38 -18.79
C VAL A 402 -16.01 8.99 -17.45
N LEU A 403 -16.95 9.10 -16.55
CA LEU A 403 -16.73 9.57 -15.19
C LEU A 403 -16.40 8.39 -14.29
N LEU A 404 -15.33 8.48 -13.51
CA LEU A 404 -14.84 7.42 -12.66
C LEU A 404 -14.67 7.94 -11.23
N ARG A 405 -15.25 7.23 -10.24
CA ARG A 405 -15.04 7.58 -8.83
C ARG A 405 -13.56 7.47 -8.47
N ARG A 406 -13.04 8.48 -7.80
CA ARG A 406 -11.64 8.52 -7.36
C ARG A 406 -11.40 7.89 -6.00
N PHE A 407 -12.44 7.65 -5.23
CA PHE A 407 -12.36 7.06 -3.89
C PHE A 407 -13.27 5.85 -3.80
N SER A 408 -12.69 4.76 -3.38
CA SER A 408 -13.37 3.51 -3.02
C SER A 408 -12.53 2.77 -1.99
N SER A 409 -13.15 2.02 -1.10
CA SER A 409 -12.43 1.18 -0.14
C SER A 409 -12.32 -0.27 -0.66
N LYS A 410 -11.45 -1.08 -0.03
CA LYS A 410 -11.38 -2.51 -0.34
C LYS A 410 -12.70 -3.22 -0.01
N ASP A 411 -13.35 -2.76 1.05
CA ASP A 411 -14.61 -3.33 1.54
C ASP A 411 -15.82 -2.92 0.67
N ASP A 412 -15.64 -1.95 -0.26
CA ASP A 412 -16.66 -1.63 -1.25
C ASP A 412 -16.81 -2.82 -2.20
N GLY A 413 -18.03 -3.16 -2.57
CA GLY A 413 -18.33 -4.26 -3.50
C GLY A 413 -17.59 -4.13 -4.83
N SER A 414 -17.14 -2.90 -5.19
CA SER A 414 -16.29 -2.65 -6.35
C SER A 414 -15.34 -1.47 -6.09
N ARG A 415 -14.10 -1.62 -6.54
CA ARG A 415 -13.08 -0.54 -6.50
C ARG A 415 -13.30 0.45 -7.63
N LEU A 416 -13.65 -0.04 -8.82
CA LEU A 416 -13.92 0.75 -9.99
C LEU A 416 -15.42 0.99 -10.13
N VAL A 417 -15.83 2.25 -10.12
CA VAL A 417 -17.21 2.69 -10.32
C VAL A 417 -17.22 3.80 -11.36
N ALA A 418 -17.67 3.47 -12.55
CA ALA A 418 -17.68 4.36 -13.71
C ALA A 418 -19.10 4.57 -14.26
N ALA A 419 -19.35 5.77 -14.82
CA ALA A 419 -20.58 6.11 -15.50
C ALA A 419 -20.33 6.77 -16.85
N PRO A 420 -21.15 6.50 -17.88
CA PRO A 420 -21.09 7.23 -19.12
C PRO A 420 -21.67 8.65 -18.93
N TYR A 421 -21.01 9.61 -19.52
CA TYR A 421 -21.52 10.97 -19.64
C TYR A 421 -21.53 11.37 -21.11
N PHE A 422 -22.67 11.86 -21.59
CA PHE A 422 -22.83 12.31 -22.95
C PHE A 422 -23.13 13.81 -23.01
N GLY A 423 -22.51 14.52 -23.96
CA GLY A 423 -22.67 15.97 -24.10
C GLY A 423 -24.10 16.45 -24.37
N ASN A 424 -25.03 15.53 -24.71
CA ASN A 424 -26.47 15.86 -24.85
C ASN A 424 -27.28 15.67 -23.57
N MET A 425 -26.66 15.39 -22.42
CA MET A 425 -27.33 15.29 -21.11
C MET A 425 -27.68 16.66 -20.54
N THR A 426 -27.08 17.74 -21.04
CA THR A 426 -27.40 19.12 -20.68
C THR A 426 -27.28 20.03 -21.91
N GLN A 427 -27.97 21.17 -21.85
CA GLN A 427 -27.92 22.22 -22.90
C GLN A 427 -26.74 23.19 -22.70
N HIS A 428 -26.04 23.12 -21.57
CA HIS A 428 -24.93 24.04 -21.28
C HIS A 428 -23.69 23.68 -22.11
N GLU A 429 -22.92 24.68 -22.48
CA GLU A 429 -21.65 24.49 -23.23
C GLU A 429 -20.51 23.93 -22.37
N SER A 430 -20.64 24.07 -21.06
CA SER A 430 -19.64 23.66 -20.09
C SER A 430 -20.26 22.90 -18.90
N VAL A 431 -19.44 22.12 -18.20
CA VAL A 431 -19.82 21.39 -17.00
C VAL A 431 -18.70 21.42 -15.97
N GLY A 432 -19.07 21.38 -14.69
CA GLY A 432 -18.14 21.20 -13.58
C GLY A 432 -18.01 19.73 -13.22
N ILE A 433 -16.77 19.25 -12.99
CA ILE A 433 -16.49 17.92 -12.44
C ILE A 433 -15.65 18.10 -11.19
N GLU A 434 -16.18 17.63 -10.05
CA GLU A 434 -15.54 17.78 -8.73
C GLU A 434 -14.33 16.84 -8.60
N ASN A 435 -13.32 17.24 -7.83
CA ASN A 435 -12.00 16.58 -7.73
C ASN A 435 -12.00 15.19 -7.07
N LYS A 436 -13.14 14.71 -6.61
CA LYS A 436 -13.34 13.30 -6.21
C LYS A 436 -13.79 12.40 -7.35
N LEU A 437 -13.89 12.93 -8.55
CA LEU A 437 -14.06 12.21 -9.80
C LEU A 437 -12.81 12.32 -10.66
N ASN A 438 -12.50 11.28 -11.38
CA ASN A 438 -11.67 11.32 -12.59
C ASN A 438 -12.60 11.32 -13.80
N TYR A 439 -12.13 11.90 -14.93
CA TYR A 439 -12.83 11.86 -16.19
C TYR A 439 -11.89 11.38 -17.30
N ILE A 440 -12.41 10.51 -18.16
CA ILE A 440 -11.68 9.96 -19.31
C ILE A 440 -12.22 10.68 -20.56
N TYR A 441 -11.32 11.14 -21.39
CA TYR A 441 -11.63 11.98 -22.54
C TYR A 441 -10.65 11.79 -23.70
N ARG A 442 -10.98 12.31 -24.88
CA ARG A 442 -10.04 12.38 -26.00
C ARG A 442 -9.55 13.82 -26.19
N PRO A 443 -8.24 14.11 -26.02
CA PRO A 443 -7.69 15.45 -26.30
C PRO A 443 -7.89 15.84 -27.77
N LYS A 444 -8.23 17.10 -28.01
CA LYS A 444 -8.46 17.64 -29.35
C LYS A 444 -9.52 16.89 -30.19
N GLY A 445 -10.47 16.23 -29.49
CA GLY A 445 -11.52 15.45 -30.14
C GLY A 445 -12.66 15.11 -29.18
N ARG A 446 -13.40 14.07 -29.53
CA ARG A 446 -14.53 13.55 -28.75
C ARG A 446 -14.47 12.02 -28.72
N LEU A 447 -14.78 11.43 -27.57
CA LEU A 447 -15.04 10.00 -27.49
C LEU A 447 -16.38 9.69 -28.22
N ARG A 448 -16.41 8.62 -28.99
CA ARG A 448 -17.62 8.12 -29.62
C ARG A 448 -18.53 7.47 -28.57
N ARG A 449 -19.82 7.39 -28.84
CA ARG A 449 -20.77 6.78 -27.90
C ARG A 449 -20.45 5.31 -27.59
N ASP A 450 -20.03 4.55 -28.61
CA ASP A 450 -19.60 3.15 -28.46
C ASP A 450 -18.32 3.05 -27.60
N GLU A 451 -17.36 3.98 -27.75
CA GLU A 451 -16.14 4.03 -26.92
C GLU A 451 -16.47 4.35 -25.45
N VAL A 452 -17.35 5.34 -25.19
CA VAL A 452 -17.78 5.69 -23.84
C VAL A 452 -18.45 4.50 -23.16
N MET A 453 -19.40 3.85 -23.84
CA MET A 453 -20.12 2.70 -23.30
C MET A 453 -19.20 1.50 -23.06
N GLY A 454 -18.32 1.19 -24.00
CA GLY A 454 -17.38 0.08 -23.89
C GLY A 454 -16.38 0.28 -22.75
N LEU A 455 -15.76 1.46 -22.68
CA LEU A 455 -14.84 1.81 -21.58
C LEU A 455 -15.55 1.77 -20.21
N THR A 456 -16.78 2.32 -20.14
CA THR A 456 -17.57 2.31 -18.91
C THR A 456 -17.88 0.88 -18.47
N ALA A 457 -18.27 0.02 -19.40
CA ALA A 457 -18.58 -1.38 -19.13
C ALA A 457 -17.36 -2.14 -18.63
N LEU A 458 -16.22 -2.01 -19.34
CA LEU A 458 -14.97 -2.63 -18.93
C LEU A 458 -14.55 -2.21 -17.52
N LEU A 459 -14.55 -0.91 -17.23
CA LEU A 459 -14.17 -0.39 -15.91
C LEU A 459 -15.11 -0.85 -14.77
N ASN A 460 -16.38 -1.14 -15.08
CA ASN A 460 -17.34 -1.66 -14.09
C ASN A 460 -17.33 -3.18 -14.00
N SER A 461 -16.72 -3.87 -14.95
CA SER A 461 -16.70 -5.34 -14.99
C SER A 461 -15.86 -5.94 -13.88
N GLU A 462 -16.18 -7.16 -13.51
CA GLU A 462 -15.49 -7.91 -12.47
C GLU A 462 -14.00 -8.10 -12.79
N ILE A 463 -13.64 -8.40 -14.03
CA ILE A 463 -12.24 -8.64 -14.42
C ILE A 463 -11.37 -7.39 -14.29
N PHE A 464 -11.90 -6.20 -14.60
CA PHE A 464 -11.16 -4.94 -14.41
C PHE A 464 -11.02 -4.59 -12.93
N ASP A 465 -12.04 -4.85 -12.13
CA ASP A 465 -12.01 -4.66 -10.68
C ASP A 465 -11.00 -5.63 -10.03
N THR A 466 -11.01 -6.92 -10.44
CA THR A 466 -10.05 -7.94 -10.01
C THR A 466 -8.62 -7.53 -10.37
N TYR A 467 -8.36 -7.19 -11.64
CA TYR A 467 -7.04 -6.71 -12.05
C TYR A 467 -6.57 -5.53 -11.20
N PHE A 468 -7.42 -4.52 -11.00
CA PHE A 468 -7.09 -3.35 -10.19
C PHE A 468 -6.77 -3.72 -8.75
N ARG A 469 -7.48 -4.70 -8.16
CA ARG A 469 -7.24 -5.20 -6.79
C ARG A 469 -5.92 -5.94 -6.65
N THR A 470 -5.37 -6.53 -7.70
CA THR A 470 -4.10 -7.26 -7.59
C THR A 470 -2.92 -6.35 -7.23
N PHE A 471 -2.96 -5.07 -7.55
CA PHE A 471 -1.83 -4.16 -7.29
C PHE A 471 -2.20 -2.93 -6.44
N ASN A 472 -3.46 -2.48 -6.45
CA ASN A 472 -3.83 -1.28 -5.72
C ASN A 472 -4.09 -1.57 -4.23
N GLY A 473 -3.24 -1.05 -3.36
CA GLY A 473 -3.37 -1.10 -1.90
C GLY A 473 -3.86 0.22 -1.26
N ASN A 474 -4.29 1.21 -2.06
CA ASN A 474 -4.75 2.51 -1.60
C ASN A 474 -6.27 2.65 -1.72
N ILE A 475 -6.88 3.53 -0.93
CA ILE A 475 -8.31 3.89 -1.09
C ILE A 475 -8.57 4.75 -2.33
N ASN A 476 -7.52 5.30 -2.94
CA ASN A 476 -7.61 6.15 -4.13
C ASN A 476 -7.53 5.30 -5.40
N VAL A 477 -8.39 5.63 -6.38
CA VAL A 477 -8.29 5.23 -7.78
C VAL A 477 -7.60 6.38 -8.53
N SER A 478 -6.29 6.32 -8.64
CA SER A 478 -5.52 7.45 -9.20
C SER A 478 -5.54 7.44 -10.73
N ALA A 479 -5.53 8.62 -11.34
CA ALA A 479 -5.42 8.75 -12.79
C ALA A 479 -4.12 8.11 -13.33
N THR A 480 -3.05 8.10 -12.56
CA THR A 480 -1.77 7.47 -12.94
C THR A 480 -1.91 5.96 -13.03
N GLU A 481 -2.51 5.31 -12.04
CA GLU A 481 -2.75 3.86 -12.04
C GLU A 481 -3.67 3.46 -13.21
N MET A 482 -4.70 4.25 -13.47
CA MET A 482 -5.61 4.00 -14.59
C MET A 482 -4.93 4.13 -15.97
N ARG A 483 -3.96 5.06 -16.14
CA ARG A 483 -3.18 5.17 -17.40
C ARG A 483 -2.33 3.94 -17.68
N MET A 484 -1.85 3.28 -16.63
CA MET A 484 -0.99 2.10 -16.74
C MET A 484 -1.75 0.81 -17.02
N MET A 485 -3.07 0.80 -16.80
CA MET A 485 -3.87 -0.41 -17.03
C MET A 485 -3.86 -0.76 -18.51
N PRO A 486 -3.50 -2.01 -18.87
CA PRO A 486 -3.67 -2.50 -20.23
C PRO A 486 -5.14 -2.46 -20.63
N LEU A 487 -5.38 -2.19 -21.90
CA LEU A 487 -6.71 -2.19 -22.49
C LEU A 487 -6.75 -3.15 -23.66
N PRO A 488 -7.87 -3.85 -23.90
CA PRO A 488 -8.06 -4.66 -25.07
C PRO A 488 -8.04 -3.78 -26.34
N PRO A 489 -7.96 -4.37 -27.55
CA PRO A 489 -8.01 -3.63 -28.80
C PRO A 489 -9.17 -2.64 -28.83
N LEU A 490 -8.94 -1.46 -29.40
CA LEU A 490 -9.95 -0.38 -29.41
C LEU A 490 -11.24 -0.80 -30.11
N ASP A 491 -11.15 -1.68 -31.10
CA ASP A 491 -12.33 -2.18 -31.82
C ASP A 491 -13.16 -3.14 -30.96
N ASP A 492 -12.53 -3.89 -30.07
CA ASP A 492 -13.22 -4.73 -29.06
C ASP A 492 -13.96 -3.84 -28.05
N ILE A 493 -13.32 -2.75 -27.59
CA ILE A 493 -13.97 -1.77 -26.71
C ILE A 493 -15.24 -1.20 -27.37
N LYS A 494 -15.13 -0.80 -28.64
CA LYS A 494 -16.28 -0.28 -29.42
C LYS A 494 -17.36 -1.33 -29.63
N GLU A 495 -16.97 -2.57 -29.90
CA GLU A 495 -17.93 -3.65 -30.12
C GLU A 495 -18.73 -3.98 -28.85
N ILE A 496 -18.07 -4.08 -27.71
CA ILE A 496 -18.75 -4.22 -26.40
C ILE A 496 -19.72 -3.07 -26.19
N GLY A 497 -19.29 -1.83 -26.43
CA GLY A 497 -20.13 -0.65 -26.30
C GLY A 497 -21.35 -0.67 -27.24
N ARG A 498 -21.18 -1.09 -28.50
CA ARG A 498 -22.27 -1.24 -29.47
C ARG A 498 -23.30 -2.27 -29.03
N ARG A 499 -22.87 -3.42 -28.53
CA ARG A 499 -23.77 -4.48 -28.03
C ARG A 499 -24.63 -3.99 -26.86
N ILE A 500 -24.02 -3.26 -25.94
CA ILE A 500 -24.75 -2.68 -24.78
C ILE A 500 -25.79 -1.67 -25.26
N ILE A 501 -25.43 -0.76 -26.17
CA ILE A 501 -26.33 0.24 -26.72
C ILE A 501 -27.50 -0.42 -27.47
N LEU A 502 -27.22 -1.41 -28.31
CA LEU A 502 -28.25 -2.10 -29.09
C LEU A 502 -29.22 -2.88 -28.21
N ARG A 503 -28.71 -3.54 -27.15
CA ARG A 503 -29.54 -4.28 -26.20
C ARG A 503 -30.30 -3.38 -25.23
N ASN A 504 -29.86 -2.14 -25.07
CA ASN A 504 -30.37 -1.20 -24.07
C ASN A 504 -30.41 -1.81 -22.66
N ASN A 505 -29.42 -2.65 -22.32
CA ASN A 505 -29.31 -3.32 -21.03
C ASN A 505 -28.03 -2.88 -20.33
N TYR A 506 -28.18 -2.22 -19.18
CA TYR A 506 -27.09 -1.64 -18.39
C TYR A 506 -26.90 -2.37 -17.04
N SER A 507 -27.55 -3.55 -16.85
CA SER A 507 -27.39 -4.33 -15.63
C SER A 507 -25.98 -4.88 -15.53
N MET A 508 -25.46 -4.98 -14.31
CA MET A 508 -24.08 -5.46 -14.10
C MET A 508 -23.95 -6.95 -14.43
N ASP A 509 -25.00 -7.75 -14.22
CA ASP A 509 -25.01 -9.16 -14.61
C ASP A 509 -24.80 -9.32 -16.11
N TYR A 510 -25.59 -8.59 -16.93
CA TYR A 510 -25.42 -8.61 -18.38
C TYR A 510 -24.04 -8.13 -18.83
N ILE A 511 -23.50 -7.08 -18.18
CA ILE A 511 -22.19 -6.52 -18.52
C ILE A 511 -21.09 -7.51 -18.19
N ASN A 512 -21.12 -8.15 -17.02
CA ASN A 512 -20.14 -9.16 -16.65
C ASN A 512 -20.22 -10.36 -17.60
N ASP A 513 -21.40 -10.89 -17.87
CA ASP A 513 -21.59 -12.00 -18.82
C ASP A 513 -21.05 -11.63 -20.21
N LEU A 514 -21.35 -10.42 -20.70
CA LEU A 514 -20.88 -9.95 -21.99
C LEU A 514 -19.35 -9.86 -22.03
N VAL A 515 -18.72 -9.26 -21.02
CA VAL A 515 -17.27 -9.05 -20.98
C VAL A 515 -16.52 -10.37 -20.76
N LEU A 516 -16.97 -11.23 -19.84
CA LEU A 516 -16.37 -12.54 -19.59
C LEU A 516 -16.50 -13.44 -20.85
N GLY A 517 -17.68 -13.48 -21.45
CA GLY A 517 -17.92 -14.25 -22.67
C GLY A 517 -17.12 -13.73 -23.87
N TYR A 518 -16.94 -12.40 -23.98
CA TYR A 518 -16.16 -11.78 -25.07
C TYR A 518 -14.69 -12.19 -25.00
N PHE A 519 -14.08 -12.19 -23.82
CA PHE A 519 -12.67 -12.55 -23.62
C PHE A 519 -12.47 -14.03 -23.26
N LYS A 520 -13.52 -14.85 -23.28
CA LYS A 520 -13.48 -16.31 -23.03
C LYS A 520 -12.87 -16.68 -21.68
N ILE A 521 -13.14 -15.91 -20.66
CA ILE A 521 -12.72 -16.21 -19.28
C ILE A 521 -13.76 -17.16 -18.67
N GLN A 522 -13.33 -18.32 -18.19
CA GLN A 522 -14.16 -19.21 -17.39
C GLN A 522 -14.28 -18.64 -15.97
N GLN A 523 -15.51 -18.67 -15.41
CA GLN A 523 -15.76 -18.30 -14.01
C GLN A 523 -15.21 -19.33 -13.05
#